data_9d9c5d41d295886627fe542888302419
#
_entry.id   9d9c5d41d295886627fe542888302419
#
_cell.length_a   1.000
_cell.length_b   1.000
_cell.length_c   1.000
_cell.angle_alpha   90.00
_cell.angle_beta   90.00
_cell.angle_gamma   90.00
#
_symmetry.space_group_name_H-M   'P 1'
#
loop_
_entity.id
_entity.type
_entity.pdbx_description
1 polymer ?
#
loop_
_entity_poly.entity_id
_entity_poly.type
_entity_poly.pdbx_seq_one_letter_code
_entity_poly.pdbx_strand_id
1 'polypeptide(L)'
;MITNLQSGTNVHEIADGIYRINTPIAIPGGPEFNFNQYLIVDDAPLLFHTGPRKLFPLVREAMGRVMPVERLRYVAFSHFEADECGSLNEWLAVAPRAETVSGQIAAMVSANDFGDR
;
A
#
# COMPACT_ATOMS: atom_id res chain seq x y z
N MET A 1 16.25 -1.46 2.79
CA MET A 1 16.41 -2.94 2.63
C MET A 1 15.63 -3.41 1.42
N ILE A 2 16.30 -4.07 0.51
CA ILE A 2 15.63 -4.66 -0.65
C ILE A 2 14.88 -5.92 -0.20
N THR A 3 13.59 -6.00 -0.52
CA THR A 3 12.75 -7.14 -0.14
C THR A 3 12.49 -8.08 -1.31
N ASN A 4 12.73 -7.62 -2.54
CA ASN A 4 12.60 -8.43 -3.74
C ASN A 4 13.67 -8.02 -4.73
N LEU A 5 14.64 -8.90 -4.97
CA LEU A 5 15.79 -8.60 -5.82
C LEU A 5 15.38 -8.40 -7.29
N GLN A 6 14.39 -9.16 -7.75
CA GLN A 6 13.98 -9.12 -9.15
C GLN A 6 13.30 -7.80 -9.51
N SER A 7 12.44 -7.30 -8.65
CA SER A 7 11.70 -6.05 -8.90
C SER A 7 12.42 -4.82 -8.37
N GLY A 8 13.34 -5.00 -7.41
CA GLY A 8 13.98 -3.89 -6.70
C GLY A 8 13.11 -3.29 -5.59
N THR A 9 11.96 -3.90 -5.30
CA THR A 9 11.10 -3.45 -4.22
C THR A 9 11.89 -3.40 -2.91
N ASN A 10 11.70 -2.32 -2.15
CA ASN A 10 12.46 -2.08 -0.94
C ASN A 10 11.60 -1.39 0.11
N VAL A 11 12.03 -1.48 1.37
CA VAL A 11 11.36 -0.82 2.49
C VAL A 11 12.40 -0.16 3.37
N HIS A 12 12.14 1.09 3.77
CA HIS A 12 13.02 1.86 4.63
C HIS A 12 12.20 2.63 5.65
N GLU A 13 12.66 2.61 6.90
CA GLU A 13 12.10 3.49 7.93
C GLU A 13 12.57 4.91 7.67
N ILE A 14 11.62 5.81 7.37
CA ILE A 14 11.93 7.21 7.02
C ILE A 14 11.71 8.16 8.19
N ALA A 15 10.94 7.73 9.18
CA ALA A 15 10.74 8.42 10.44
C ALA A 15 10.35 7.36 11.47
N ASP A 16 10.29 7.70 12.74
CA ASP A 16 9.99 6.72 13.79
C ASP A 16 8.61 6.08 13.54
N GLY A 17 8.62 4.78 13.27
CA GLY A 17 7.42 4.00 12.99
C GLY A 17 6.80 4.23 11.62
N ILE A 18 7.43 5.01 10.74
CA ILE A 18 6.92 5.28 9.39
C ILE A 18 7.89 4.70 8.37
N TYR A 19 7.38 3.78 7.56
CA TYR A 19 8.16 3.07 6.55
C TYR A 19 7.68 3.42 5.16
N ARG A 20 8.62 3.66 4.25
CA ARG A 20 8.31 3.81 2.82
C ARG A 20 8.58 2.48 2.13
N ILE A 21 7.57 1.96 1.43
CA ILE A 21 7.70 0.81 0.55
C ILE A 21 7.76 1.36 -0.87
N ASN A 22 8.81 1.00 -1.59
CA ASN A 22 9.08 1.53 -2.92
C ASN A 22 9.28 0.40 -3.92
N THR A 23 8.68 0.54 -5.11
CA THR A 23 8.95 -0.34 -6.24
C THR A 23 9.33 0.53 -7.44
N PRO A 24 10.59 0.44 -7.91
CA PRO A 24 11.01 1.13 -9.11
C PRO A 24 10.52 0.39 -10.35
N ILE A 25 10.05 1.13 -11.35
CA ILE A 25 9.62 0.59 -12.63
C ILE A 25 10.44 1.24 -13.72
N ALA A 26 11.20 0.44 -14.47
CA ALA A 26 11.95 0.94 -15.62
C ALA A 26 11.05 0.92 -16.83
N ILE A 27 10.87 2.09 -17.47
CA ILE A 27 10.14 2.21 -18.72
C ILE A 27 11.17 2.23 -19.84
N PRO A 28 11.16 1.25 -20.78
CA PRO A 28 12.12 1.23 -21.88
C PRO A 28 12.09 2.55 -22.67
N GLY A 29 13.25 3.22 -22.76
CA GLY A 29 13.38 4.50 -23.46
C GLY A 29 12.79 5.70 -22.72
N GLY A 30 12.31 5.53 -21.48
CA GLY A 30 11.71 6.57 -20.67
C GLY A 30 12.39 6.72 -19.31
N PRO A 31 11.94 7.68 -18.50
CA PRO A 31 12.48 7.85 -17.15
C PRO A 31 12.06 6.70 -16.23
N GLU A 32 12.82 6.50 -15.16
CA GLU A 32 12.45 5.58 -14.11
C GLU A 32 11.22 6.12 -13.38
N PHE A 33 10.28 5.23 -13.09
CA PHE A 33 9.06 5.55 -12.37
C PHE A 33 9.07 4.82 -11.04
N ASN A 34 8.57 5.45 -9.98
CA ASN A 34 8.56 4.85 -8.65
C ASN A 34 7.14 4.84 -8.09
N PHE A 35 6.73 3.69 -7.58
CA PHE A 35 5.51 3.58 -6.80
C PHE A 35 5.90 3.54 -5.32
N ASN A 36 5.27 4.38 -4.52
CA ASN A 36 5.55 4.48 -3.08
C ASN A 36 4.29 4.28 -2.28
N GLN A 37 4.39 3.47 -1.24
CA GLN A 37 3.38 3.28 -0.22
C GLN A 37 4.01 3.55 1.13
N TYR A 38 3.21 3.98 2.10
CA TYR A 38 3.71 4.31 3.43
C TYR A 38 2.99 3.48 4.48
N LEU A 39 3.78 2.80 5.32
CA LEU A 39 3.26 1.99 6.41
C LEU A 39 3.55 2.70 7.72
N ILE A 40 2.49 2.98 8.48
CA ILE A 40 2.61 3.59 9.80
C ILE A 40 2.36 2.48 10.82
N VAL A 41 3.42 2.15 11.58
CA VAL A 41 3.36 1.08 12.58
C VAL A 41 3.15 1.70 13.96
N ASP A 42 1.97 1.45 14.51
CA ASP A 42 1.56 1.89 15.83
C ASP A 42 0.55 0.85 16.36
N ASP A 43 -0.19 1.16 17.40
CA ASP A 43 -1.19 0.24 17.98
C ASP A 43 -2.23 -0.18 16.94
N ALA A 44 -2.61 0.72 16.05
CA ALA A 44 -3.51 0.45 14.94
C ALA A 44 -2.79 0.75 13.61
N PRO A 45 -2.02 -0.20 13.07
CA PRO A 45 -1.21 0.06 11.88
C PRO A 45 -2.05 0.46 10.67
N LEU A 46 -1.48 1.39 9.86
CA LEU A 46 -2.14 1.96 8.71
C LEU A 46 -1.23 1.87 7.49
N LEU A 47 -1.77 1.41 6.36
CA LEU A 47 -1.12 1.49 5.06
C LEU A 47 -1.71 2.68 4.31
N PHE A 48 -0.87 3.64 3.95
CA PHE A 48 -1.26 4.80 3.15
C PHE A 48 -0.83 4.57 1.71
N HIS A 49 -1.80 4.50 0.82
CA HIS A 49 -1.68 4.07 -0.58
C HIS A 49 -1.35 2.58 -0.69
N THR A 50 -2.00 1.91 -1.60
CA THR A 50 -1.88 0.46 -1.73
C THR A 50 -0.93 0.03 -2.84
N GLY A 51 -0.70 0.90 -3.82
CA GLY A 51 -0.11 0.53 -5.09
C GLY A 51 -1.15 -0.10 -6.02
N PRO A 52 -0.83 -0.18 -7.31
CA PRO A 52 -1.70 -0.86 -8.26
C PRO A 52 -1.78 -2.36 -7.95
N ARG A 53 -2.85 -2.98 -8.41
CA ARG A 53 -3.14 -4.38 -8.12
C ARG A 53 -1.97 -5.32 -8.46
N LYS A 54 -1.28 -5.05 -9.55
CA LYS A 54 -0.14 -5.88 -10.00
C LYS A 54 1.03 -5.87 -9.02
N LEU A 55 1.15 -4.81 -8.21
CA LEU A 55 2.23 -4.70 -7.22
C LEU A 55 1.86 -5.29 -5.87
N PHE A 56 0.62 -5.72 -5.67
CA PHE A 56 0.19 -6.21 -4.37
C PHE A 56 1.12 -7.27 -3.77
N PRO A 57 1.55 -8.31 -4.50
CA PRO A 57 2.46 -9.31 -3.92
C PRO A 57 3.78 -8.72 -3.43
N LEU A 58 4.31 -7.73 -4.15
CA LEU A 58 5.59 -7.09 -3.80
C LEU A 58 5.44 -6.20 -2.57
N VAL A 59 4.36 -5.43 -2.48
CA VAL A 59 4.08 -4.57 -1.33
C VAL A 59 3.78 -5.42 -0.11
N ARG A 60 3.03 -6.51 -0.26
CA ARG A 60 2.76 -7.46 0.81
C ARG A 60 4.03 -8.08 1.36
N GLU A 61 4.93 -8.50 0.48
CA GLU A 61 6.22 -9.08 0.87
C GLU A 61 7.04 -8.07 1.68
N ALA A 62 7.08 -6.83 1.22
CA ALA A 62 7.81 -5.77 1.90
C ALA A 62 7.21 -5.48 3.29
N MET A 63 5.89 -5.37 3.38
CA MET A 63 5.23 -5.16 4.67
C MET A 63 5.51 -6.30 5.64
N GLY A 64 5.52 -7.54 5.14
CA GLY A 64 5.79 -8.72 5.96
C GLY A 64 7.16 -8.73 6.60
N ARG A 65 8.12 -7.96 6.06
CA ARG A 65 9.44 -7.79 6.68
C ARG A 65 9.41 -6.82 7.86
N VAL A 66 8.37 -6.02 7.99
CA VAL A 66 8.22 -5.02 9.04
C VAL A 66 7.25 -5.53 10.12
N MET A 67 6.13 -6.10 9.72
CA MET A 67 5.08 -6.55 10.64
C MET A 67 4.21 -7.63 9.98
N PRO A 68 3.50 -8.44 10.79
CA PRO A 68 2.50 -9.36 10.24
C PRO A 68 1.40 -8.57 9.53
N VAL A 69 1.09 -8.92 8.28
CA VAL A 69 0.11 -8.18 7.48
C VAL A 69 -1.30 -8.28 8.06
N GLU A 70 -1.60 -9.35 8.79
CA GLU A 70 -2.90 -9.55 9.44
C GLU A 70 -3.20 -8.52 10.52
N ARG A 71 -2.17 -7.85 11.05
CA ARG A 71 -2.32 -6.80 12.06
C ARG A 71 -2.77 -5.46 11.49
N LEU A 72 -2.77 -5.30 10.16
CA LEU A 72 -3.16 -4.05 9.54
C LEU A 72 -4.61 -3.69 9.92
N ARG A 73 -4.82 -2.44 10.34
CA ARG A 73 -6.13 -1.96 10.81
C ARG A 73 -6.77 -0.96 9.87
N TYR A 74 -5.98 -0.23 9.11
CA TYR A 74 -6.51 0.78 8.20
C TYR A 74 -5.75 0.75 6.88
N VAL A 75 -6.51 0.91 5.79
CA VAL A 75 -5.97 1.14 4.46
C VAL A 75 -6.51 2.48 4.00
N ALA A 76 -5.63 3.44 3.79
CA ALA A 76 -6.00 4.81 3.45
C ALA A 76 -5.41 5.21 2.11
N PHE A 77 -6.06 6.15 1.44
CA PHE A 77 -5.56 6.72 0.19
C PHE A 77 -6.08 8.14 0.02
N SER A 78 -5.31 8.97 -0.69
CA SER A 78 -5.67 10.38 -0.92
C SER A 78 -6.54 10.57 -2.15
N HIS A 79 -6.37 9.74 -3.19
CA HIS A 79 -7.11 9.82 -4.44
C HIS A 79 -7.57 8.44 -4.89
N PHE A 80 -8.69 8.40 -5.62
CA PHE A 80 -9.21 7.15 -6.16
C PHE A 80 -8.56 6.87 -7.51
N GLU A 81 -7.30 6.45 -7.48
CA GLU A 81 -6.51 6.06 -8.64
C GLU A 81 -5.80 4.73 -8.38
N ALA A 82 -5.37 4.06 -9.45
CA ALA A 82 -4.80 2.72 -9.34
C ALA A 82 -3.57 2.66 -8.42
N ASP A 83 -2.72 3.68 -8.45
CA ASP A 83 -1.51 3.69 -7.62
C ASP A 83 -1.80 3.99 -6.15
N GLU A 84 -2.95 4.56 -5.83
CA GLU A 84 -3.34 4.83 -4.44
C GLU A 84 -4.23 3.75 -3.85
N CYS A 85 -5.20 3.21 -4.63
CA CYS A 85 -6.16 2.25 -4.08
C CYS A 85 -6.42 1.03 -4.96
N GLY A 86 -5.59 0.78 -5.97
CA GLY A 86 -5.81 -0.30 -6.93
C GLY A 86 -5.87 -1.69 -6.32
N SER A 87 -5.11 -1.95 -5.25
CA SER A 87 -5.11 -3.24 -4.57
C SER A 87 -5.88 -3.21 -3.23
N LEU A 88 -6.80 -2.26 -3.06
CA LEU A 88 -7.57 -2.12 -1.80
C LEU A 88 -8.19 -3.45 -1.36
N ASN A 89 -8.93 -4.11 -2.23
CA ASN A 89 -9.65 -5.34 -1.85
C ASN A 89 -8.71 -6.50 -1.57
N GLU A 90 -7.55 -6.57 -2.21
CA GLU A 90 -6.52 -7.57 -1.90
C GLU A 90 -5.99 -7.38 -0.47
N TRP A 91 -5.80 -6.14 -0.02
CA TRP A 91 -5.40 -5.86 1.35
C TRP A 91 -6.49 -6.22 2.34
N LEU A 92 -7.74 -5.88 2.05
CA LEU A 92 -8.86 -6.22 2.92
C LEU A 92 -9.02 -7.74 3.06
N ALA A 93 -8.69 -8.50 2.00
CA ALA A 93 -8.77 -9.96 2.04
C ALA A 93 -7.73 -10.59 2.96
N VAL A 94 -6.51 -10.04 3.02
CA VAL A 94 -5.43 -10.61 3.86
C VAL A 94 -5.35 -9.98 5.25
N ALA A 95 -6.05 -8.89 5.47
CA ALA A 95 -6.09 -8.20 6.77
C ALA A 95 -7.56 -8.11 7.22
N PRO A 96 -8.08 -9.15 7.89
CA PRO A 96 -9.53 -9.25 8.15
C PRO A 96 -10.08 -8.18 9.08
N ARG A 97 -9.23 -7.48 9.84
CA ARG A 97 -9.65 -6.39 10.72
C ARG A 97 -9.46 -5.01 10.11
N ALA A 98 -8.93 -4.93 8.89
CA ALA A 98 -8.65 -3.64 8.24
C ALA A 98 -9.92 -2.99 7.70
N GLU A 99 -9.95 -1.67 7.78
CA GLU A 99 -11.05 -0.85 7.27
C GLU A 99 -10.48 0.22 6.35
N THR A 100 -11.27 0.62 5.36
CA THR A 100 -10.91 1.65 4.40
C THR A 100 -11.08 3.03 5.00
N VAL A 101 -10.09 3.91 4.78
CA VAL A 101 -10.15 5.32 5.20
C VAL A 101 -9.84 6.20 4.00
N SER A 102 -10.70 7.17 3.70
CA SER A 102 -10.49 8.10 2.60
C SER A 102 -11.22 9.41 2.87
N GLY A 103 -11.03 10.39 1.99
CA GLY A 103 -11.81 11.61 2.06
C GLY A 103 -13.31 11.34 1.88
N GLN A 104 -14.15 12.19 2.44
CA GLN A 104 -15.59 11.96 2.46
C GLN A 104 -16.20 11.80 1.06
N ILE A 105 -15.82 12.65 0.11
CA ILE A 105 -16.35 12.57 -1.25
C ILE A 105 -15.88 11.30 -1.95
N ALA A 106 -14.59 10.96 -1.82
CA ALA A 106 -14.07 9.74 -2.40
C ALA A 106 -14.75 8.50 -1.81
N ALA A 107 -15.05 8.50 -0.52
CA ALA A 107 -15.77 7.42 0.13
C ALA A 107 -17.18 7.27 -0.43
N MET A 108 -17.92 8.36 -0.53
CA MET A 108 -19.32 8.34 -0.98
C MET A 108 -19.46 7.96 -2.45
N VAL A 109 -18.58 8.48 -3.31
CA VAL A 109 -18.73 8.36 -4.76
C VAL A 109 -18.04 7.11 -5.31
N SER A 110 -16.94 6.68 -4.70
CA SER A 110 -16.09 5.64 -5.27
C SER A 110 -15.75 4.52 -4.30
N ALA A 111 -15.20 4.84 -3.13
CA ALA A 111 -14.69 3.81 -2.23
C ALA A 111 -15.79 2.93 -1.67
N ASN A 112 -16.96 3.47 -1.35
CA ASN A 112 -18.09 2.69 -0.84
C ASN A 112 -18.65 1.72 -1.89
N ASP A 113 -18.49 2.05 -3.15
CA ASP A 113 -18.89 1.17 -4.25
C ASP A 113 -17.81 0.13 -4.56
N PHE A 114 -16.55 0.57 -4.61
CA PHE A 114 -15.42 -0.25 -5.00
C PHE A 114 -14.92 -1.17 -3.89
N GLY A 115 -14.81 -0.66 -2.67
CA GLY A 115 -14.21 -1.36 -1.54
C GLY A 115 -15.16 -2.36 -0.91
N ASP A 116 -14.59 -3.46 -0.41
CA ASP A 116 -15.35 -4.51 0.28
C ASP A 116 -15.69 -4.11 1.73
N ARG A 117 -14.98 -3.13 2.28
CA ARG A 117 -15.25 -2.57 3.62
C ARG A 117 -14.87 -1.11 3.71
#